data_f9eb9cea133b1b5ccb4be24b191f3b3e
#
_entry.id   f9eb9cea133b1b5ccb4be24b191f3b3e
#
_cell.length_a   1.000
_cell.length_b   1.000
_cell.length_c   1.000
_cell.angle_alpha   90.00
_cell.angle_beta   90.00
_cell.angle_gamma   90.00
#
_symmetry.space_group_name_H-M   'P 1'
#
loop_
_entity.id
_entity.type
_entity.pdbx_description
1 polymer ?
#
loop_
_entity_poly.entity_id
_entity_poly.type
_entity_poly.pdbx_seq_one_letter_code
_entity_poly.pdbx_strand_id
1 'polypeptide(L)'
;MMLQNIKNRLDVVAVLLVIISVGLIQSSTVLGGDQSLFVVIAQLLDSGKTLYKDLFDYKQPGIFLFYLLAGKTFGWSDIGIHLFELGYWILFSLILFSCIRNYSLFRADYFNSLLPLFIIGAYYGNATIFHLTQLEALINFPLFLIVWLLDRAYKTESGLFVTYLVIGVLIGIVLLSKLVFSPIIFFFLLIHFIFTLKSKDIKYIFVKQIIPLCIGFVIPLSVFLSYIFIHQIENLIVDIYFKIPTSVIALEDQVDPDRLLSSLKWFIKKMLVLLLLAVLGVFLITKKESHFFSLIIAWGVIGFLVILMQKTSWWSYHFQLLYVPIGVFAAVGLDFVLYHFLQKVKPSTPLIKSFLIVTIVSLVFFNQMNTLWKGANSQNNTRKYSFDYARDDAAKIIQVIKKEDSIFICGNPRMYVLSSHLPELSTNGWILEYYLDYQWDEFYNEFKNKPPTYLFVKNDYDKLIESKHVKLWELMMKEYSEFDSVENGKWYKRI
;
A
#
# COMPACT_ATOMS: atom_id res chain seq x y z
N MET A 1 23.66 20.96 26.38
CA MET A 1 22.41 20.19 26.39
C MET A 1 21.24 20.92 25.71
N MET A 2 20.90 22.17 26.08
CA MET A 2 19.76 22.92 25.45
C MET A 2 19.96 23.21 23.95
N LEU A 3 21.16 23.66 23.53
CA LEU A 3 21.49 23.91 22.11
C LEU A 3 21.49 22.63 21.25
N GLN A 4 21.87 21.49 21.81
CA GLN A 4 21.83 20.20 21.12
C GLN A 4 20.41 19.71 20.92
N ASN A 5 19.49 19.97 21.89
CA ASN A 5 18.07 19.68 21.74
C ASN A 5 17.40 20.57 20.68
N ILE A 6 17.81 21.83 20.55
CA ILE A 6 17.29 22.75 19.51
C ILE A 6 17.75 22.30 18.12
N LYS A 7 19.05 21.95 17.99
CA LYS A 7 19.62 21.49 16.71
C LYS A 7 18.91 20.22 16.20
N ASN A 8 18.68 19.24 17.06
CA ASN A 8 17.97 18.01 16.70
C ASN A 8 16.51 18.27 16.30
N ARG A 9 15.87 19.33 16.83
CA ARG A 9 14.51 19.73 16.41
C ARG A 9 14.49 20.37 15.02
N LEU A 10 15.51 21.17 14.67
CA LEU A 10 15.61 21.80 13.36
C LEU A 10 15.83 20.76 12.24
N ASP A 11 16.65 19.74 12.48
CA ASP A 11 16.89 18.66 11.52
C ASP A 11 15.59 17.88 11.24
N VAL A 12 14.81 17.57 12.28
CA VAL A 12 13.51 16.91 12.15
C VAL A 12 12.52 17.77 11.36
N VAL A 13 12.45 19.07 11.70
CA VAL A 13 11.57 20.02 10.98
C VAL A 13 11.94 20.11 9.50
N ALA A 14 13.24 20.20 9.19
CA ALA A 14 13.71 20.25 7.81
C ALA A 14 13.31 18.99 7.02
N VAL A 15 13.48 17.80 7.61
CA VAL A 15 13.07 16.53 6.99
C VAL A 15 11.56 16.48 6.78
N LEU A 16 10.77 16.88 7.78
CA LEU A 16 9.31 16.92 7.65
C LEU A 16 8.87 17.90 6.56
N LEU A 17 9.50 19.07 6.45
CA LEU A 17 9.20 20.03 5.39
C LEU A 17 9.49 19.44 3.99
N VAL A 18 10.57 18.67 3.83
CA VAL A 18 10.84 17.96 2.57
C VAL A 18 9.76 16.93 2.28
N ILE A 19 9.38 16.10 3.26
CA ILE A 19 8.34 15.09 3.09
C ILE A 19 6.99 15.74 2.75
N ILE A 20 6.62 16.82 3.44
CA ILE A 20 5.40 17.58 3.16
C ILE A 20 5.45 18.14 1.73
N SER A 21 6.56 18.74 1.33
CA SER A 21 6.69 19.33 -0.01
C SER A 21 6.54 18.28 -1.12
N VAL A 22 7.22 17.13 -1.01
CA VAL A 22 7.11 16.06 -2.00
C VAL A 22 5.72 15.41 -1.99
N GLY A 23 5.11 15.24 -0.81
CA GLY A 23 3.74 14.73 -0.67
C GLY A 23 2.69 15.67 -1.28
N LEU A 24 2.84 16.99 -1.09
CA LEU A 24 1.98 17.99 -1.72
C LEU A 24 2.13 18.01 -3.25
N ILE A 25 3.34 17.82 -3.79
CA ILE A 25 3.54 17.65 -5.23
C ILE A 25 2.76 16.43 -5.73
N GLN A 26 2.83 15.30 -5.01
CA GLN A 26 2.15 14.08 -5.39
C GLN A 26 0.62 14.10 -5.15
N SER A 27 0.11 15.01 -4.30
CA SER A 27 -1.33 15.06 -3.98
C SER A 27 -2.22 15.43 -5.17
N SER A 28 -1.65 16.02 -6.22
CA SER A 28 -2.38 16.31 -7.47
C SER A 28 -2.44 15.11 -8.44
N THR A 29 -1.80 13.99 -8.10
CA THR A 29 -1.82 12.77 -8.92
C THR A 29 -3.22 12.16 -8.90
N VAL A 30 -3.71 11.76 -10.07
CA VAL A 30 -5.02 11.10 -10.18
C VAL A 30 -4.97 9.69 -9.58
N LEU A 31 -6.09 9.25 -9.01
CA LEU A 31 -6.23 7.87 -8.53
C LEU A 31 -6.29 6.89 -9.72
N GLY A 32 -5.52 5.83 -9.65
CA GLY A 32 -5.55 4.74 -10.63
C GLY A 32 -6.80 3.85 -10.49
N GLY A 33 -6.87 2.75 -11.26
CA GLY A 33 -8.02 1.85 -11.27
C GLY A 33 -8.35 1.27 -9.89
N ASP A 34 -7.41 0.58 -9.26
CA ASP A 34 -7.62 -0.01 -7.93
C ASP A 34 -7.93 1.05 -6.87
N GLN A 35 -7.22 2.18 -6.87
CA GLN A 35 -7.46 3.26 -5.92
C GLN A 35 -8.85 3.88 -6.09
N SER A 36 -9.29 4.08 -7.33
CA SER A 36 -10.65 4.55 -7.63
C SER A 36 -11.70 3.54 -7.17
N LEU A 37 -11.45 2.24 -7.35
CA LEU A 37 -12.31 1.18 -6.81
C LEU A 37 -12.41 1.26 -5.29
N PHE A 38 -11.28 1.47 -4.60
CA PHE A 38 -11.29 1.60 -3.13
C PHE A 38 -12.09 2.82 -2.67
N VAL A 39 -12.04 3.93 -3.42
CA VAL A 39 -12.90 5.10 -3.15
C VAL A 39 -14.37 4.75 -3.32
N VAL A 40 -14.74 4.07 -4.42
CA VAL A 40 -16.14 3.65 -4.69
C VAL A 40 -16.65 2.74 -3.58
N ILE A 41 -15.88 1.72 -3.19
CA ILE A 41 -16.25 0.80 -2.09
C ILE A 41 -16.37 1.57 -0.76
N ALA A 42 -15.45 2.48 -0.48
CA ALA A 42 -15.49 3.28 0.73
C ALA A 42 -16.70 4.23 0.78
N GLN A 43 -17.10 4.81 -0.36
CA GLN A 43 -18.34 5.61 -0.47
C GLN A 43 -19.60 4.76 -0.26
N LEU A 44 -19.63 3.54 -0.78
CA LEU A 44 -20.72 2.60 -0.51
C LEU A 44 -20.80 2.27 0.99
N LEU A 45 -19.67 1.98 1.63
CA LEU A 45 -19.62 1.76 3.09
C LEU A 45 -20.11 2.99 3.86
N ASP A 46 -19.73 4.20 3.46
CA ASP A 46 -20.18 5.45 4.08
C ASP A 46 -21.70 5.66 3.94
N SER A 47 -22.28 5.18 2.83
CA SER A 47 -23.73 5.20 2.59
C SER A 47 -24.51 4.10 3.33
N GLY A 48 -23.83 3.28 4.16
CA GLY A 48 -24.44 2.19 4.92
C GLY A 48 -24.57 0.86 4.18
N LYS A 49 -23.91 0.73 3.02
CA LYS A 49 -23.83 -0.53 2.27
C LYS A 49 -22.87 -1.52 2.94
N THR A 50 -23.06 -2.79 2.66
CA THR A 50 -22.30 -3.89 3.24
C THR A 50 -21.14 -4.28 2.35
N LEU A 51 -19.90 -4.31 2.91
CA LEU A 51 -18.72 -4.76 2.19
C LEU A 51 -18.91 -6.18 1.66
N TYR A 52 -18.48 -6.41 0.44
CA TYR A 52 -18.56 -7.66 -0.34
C TYR A 52 -19.97 -8.03 -0.83
N LYS A 53 -21.01 -7.63 -0.10
CA LYS A 53 -22.39 -7.96 -0.45
C LYS A 53 -23.00 -6.99 -1.46
N ASP A 54 -22.79 -5.68 -1.25
CA ASP A 54 -23.32 -4.62 -2.10
C ASP A 54 -22.35 -4.20 -3.23
N LEU A 55 -21.06 -4.52 -3.09
CA LEU A 55 -20.08 -4.54 -4.17
C LEU A 55 -19.00 -5.56 -3.83
N PHE A 56 -18.86 -6.57 -4.69
CA PHE A 56 -17.90 -7.65 -4.49
C PHE A 56 -16.47 -7.19 -4.81
N ASP A 57 -15.52 -7.56 -3.95
CA ASP A 57 -14.08 -7.49 -4.22
C ASP A 57 -13.37 -8.62 -3.45
N TYR A 58 -12.24 -9.09 -3.94
CA TYR A 58 -11.47 -10.17 -3.31
C TYR A 58 -10.35 -9.67 -2.38
N LYS A 59 -10.19 -8.35 -2.23
CA LYS A 59 -9.21 -7.77 -1.30
C LYS A 59 -9.74 -7.75 0.13
N GLN A 60 -8.84 -7.84 1.09
CA GLN A 60 -9.17 -7.84 2.51
C GLN A 60 -9.60 -6.43 2.99
N PRO A 61 -10.32 -6.32 4.14
CA PRO A 61 -11.04 -5.09 4.53
C PRO A 61 -10.14 -3.90 4.89
N GLY A 62 -8.87 -4.13 5.24
CA GLY A 62 -8.00 -3.06 5.77
C GLY A 62 -7.80 -1.90 4.79
N ILE A 63 -7.69 -2.16 3.49
CA ILE A 63 -7.52 -1.09 2.50
C ILE A 63 -8.78 -0.23 2.37
N PHE A 64 -9.96 -0.83 2.38
CA PHE A 64 -11.23 -0.11 2.29
C PHE A 64 -11.47 0.79 3.50
N LEU A 65 -11.07 0.33 4.70
CA LEU A 65 -11.14 1.15 5.92
C LEU A 65 -10.19 2.34 5.86
N PHE A 66 -8.99 2.18 5.27
CA PHE A 66 -8.07 3.30 5.06
C PHE A 66 -8.72 4.37 4.17
N TYR A 67 -9.32 3.97 3.05
CA TYR A 67 -9.99 4.90 2.12
C TYR A 67 -11.28 5.49 2.72
N LEU A 68 -12.01 4.74 3.53
CA LEU A 68 -13.17 5.26 4.27
C LEU A 68 -12.76 6.38 5.24
N LEU A 69 -11.69 6.17 6.02
CA LEU A 69 -11.16 7.20 6.92
C LEU A 69 -10.65 8.41 6.14
N ALA A 70 -9.94 8.18 5.03
CA ALA A 70 -9.44 9.24 4.17
C ALA A 70 -10.57 10.10 3.59
N GLY A 71 -11.58 9.48 3.00
CA GLY A 71 -12.73 10.16 2.41
C GLY A 71 -13.55 10.94 3.43
N LYS A 72 -13.79 10.37 4.61
CA LYS A 72 -14.50 11.04 5.70
C LYS A 72 -13.75 12.25 6.28
N THR A 73 -12.41 12.22 6.21
CA THR A 73 -11.58 13.25 6.84
C THR A 73 -11.27 14.40 5.87
N PHE A 74 -10.89 14.09 4.64
CA PHE A 74 -10.43 15.08 3.63
C PHE A 74 -11.26 15.09 2.35
N GLY A 75 -12.31 14.29 2.26
CA GLY A 75 -13.17 14.16 1.07
C GLY A 75 -12.71 13.10 0.08
N TRP A 76 -13.62 12.75 -0.84
CA TRP A 76 -13.53 11.64 -1.78
C TRP A 76 -12.74 11.97 -3.06
N SER A 77 -12.15 13.16 -3.15
CA SER A 77 -11.34 13.57 -4.30
C SER A 77 -9.95 12.95 -4.28
N ASP A 78 -9.29 12.94 -5.44
CA ASP A 78 -7.88 12.53 -5.58
C ASP A 78 -7.01 13.25 -4.51
N ILE A 79 -7.16 14.57 -4.40
CA ILE A 79 -6.42 15.40 -3.43
C ILE A 79 -6.75 14.99 -1.99
N GLY A 80 -8.02 14.77 -1.66
CA GLY A 80 -8.45 14.39 -0.30
C GLY A 80 -7.82 13.08 0.16
N ILE A 81 -7.83 12.07 -0.68
CA ILE A 81 -7.21 10.76 -0.38
C ILE A 81 -5.69 10.90 -0.17
N HIS A 82 -5.00 11.64 -1.05
CA HIS A 82 -3.55 11.85 -0.91
C HIS A 82 -3.16 12.76 0.26
N LEU A 83 -4.00 13.71 0.67
CA LEU A 83 -3.75 14.50 1.87
C LEU A 83 -3.86 13.65 3.15
N PHE A 84 -4.81 12.71 3.20
CA PHE A 84 -4.88 11.75 4.30
C PHE A 84 -3.64 10.85 4.33
N GLU A 85 -3.23 10.34 3.18
CA GLU A 85 -1.99 9.58 3.02
C GLU A 85 -0.77 10.38 3.50
N LEU A 86 -0.65 11.65 3.14
CA LEU A 86 0.42 12.54 3.60
C LEU A 86 0.41 12.66 5.12
N GLY A 87 -0.75 12.86 5.74
CA GLY A 87 -0.89 12.85 7.20
C GLY A 87 -0.40 11.55 7.85
N TYR A 88 -0.75 10.41 7.24
CA TYR A 88 -0.27 9.09 7.66
C TYR A 88 1.26 8.97 7.60
N TRP A 89 1.90 9.46 6.53
CA TRP A 89 3.36 9.44 6.39
C TRP A 89 4.08 10.43 7.31
N ILE A 90 3.48 11.59 7.60
CA ILE A 90 3.99 12.53 8.61
C ILE A 90 3.98 11.86 9.98
N LEU A 91 2.88 11.20 10.36
CA LEU A 91 2.79 10.46 11.61
C LEU A 91 3.85 9.36 11.68
N PHE A 92 4.03 8.59 10.62
CA PHE A 92 5.06 7.56 10.55
C PHE A 92 6.47 8.15 10.70
N SER A 93 6.77 9.29 10.06
CA SER A 93 8.05 10.00 10.20
C SER A 93 8.35 10.39 11.66
N LEU A 94 7.37 10.95 12.35
CA LEU A 94 7.49 11.34 13.76
C LEU A 94 7.73 10.13 14.67
N ILE A 95 7.04 9.04 14.40
CA ILE A 95 7.19 7.79 15.14
C ILE A 95 8.55 7.14 14.85
N LEU A 96 8.98 7.07 13.59
CA LEU A 96 10.32 6.60 13.22
C LEU A 96 11.39 7.36 14.00
N PHE A 97 11.35 8.69 13.96
CA PHE A 97 12.29 9.52 14.70
C PHE A 97 12.26 9.22 16.20
N SER A 98 11.07 9.17 16.81
CA SER A 98 10.91 8.90 18.24
C SER A 98 11.42 7.53 18.65
N CYS A 99 11.21 6.51 17.83
CA CYS A 99 11.60 5.14 18.10
C CYS A 99 13.11 4.93 17.93
N ILE A 100 13.71 5.53 16.91
CA ILE A 100 15.10 5.23 16.52
C ILE A 100 16.14 6.10 17.28
N ARG A 101 15.77 7.27 17.79
CA ARG A 101 16.69 8.20 18.44
C ARG A 101 17.51 7.60 19.61
N ASN A 102 17.03 6.54 20.24
CA ASN A 102 17.68 5.88 21.37
C ASN A 102 18.53 4.67 20.93
N TYR A 103 18.56 4.38 19.63
CA TYR A 103 19.34 3.28 19.07
C TYR A 103 20.73 3.76 18.66
N SER A 104 21.70 2.87 18.76
CA SER A 104 23.07 3.12 18.27
C SER A 104 23.22 2.61 16.82
N LEU A 105 22.26 2.96 15.95
CA LEU A 105 22.29 2.53 14.55
C LEU A 105 23.31 3.32 13.73
N PHE A 106 23.48 4.60 14.04
CA PHE A 106 24.28 5.55 13.27
C PHE A 106 25.46 6.07 14.07
N ARG A 107 26.53 6.40 13.36
CA ARG A 107 27.74 7.05 13.92
C ARG A 107 27.50 8.54 14.13
N ALA A 108 26.62 9.13 13.33
CA ALA A 108 26.24 10.53 13.42
C ALA A 108 24.76 10.68 13.78
N ASP A 109 24.48 11.38 14.89
CA ASP A 109 23.12 11.52 15.45
C ASP A 109 22.09 12.11 14.47
N TYR A 110 22.52 12.96 13.52
CA TYR A 110 21.63 13.56 12.53
C TYR A 110 21.02 12.54 11.56
N PHE A 111 21.62 11.34 11.41
CA PHE A 111 21.01 10.27 10.61
C PHE A 111 19.73 9.73 11.22
N ASN A 112 19.52 9.84 12.53
CA ASN A 112 18.24 9.52 13.15
C ASN A 112 17.11 10.39 12.57
N SER A 113 17.39 11.67 12.30
CA SER A 113 16.44 12.60 11.70
C SER A 113 16.27 12.40 10.18
N LEU A 114 17.30 11.90 9.49
CA LEU A 114 17.27 11.67 8.04
C LEU A 114 16.57 10.36 7.64
N LEU A 115 16.44 9.38 8.54
CA LEU A 115 15.86 8.07 8.23
C LEU A 115 14.51 8.13 7.51
N PRO A 116 13.55 9.00 7.86
CA PRO A 116 12.30 9.12 7.13
C PRO A 116 12.48 9.45 5.63
N LEU A 117 13.53 10.17 5.24
CA LEU A 117 13.80 10.44 3.82
C LEU A 117 14.15 9.16 3.04
N PHE A 118 14.88 8.24 3.68
CA PHE A 118 15.27 6.97 3.05
C PHE A 118 14.09 6.03 2.84
N ILE A 119 13.00 6.21 3.56
CA ILE A 119 11.77 5.38 3.49
C ILE A 119 10.69 6.17 2.74
N ILE A 120 10.22 7.26 3.30
CA ILE A 120 9.07 8.02 2.82
C ILE A 120 9.45 8.95 1.68
N GLY A 121 10.65 9.58 1.77
CA GLY A 121 11.20 10.34 0.64
C GLY A 121 11.43 9.46 -0.58
N ALA A 122 11.95 8.24 -0.41
CA ALA A 122 12.08 7.26 -1.48
C ALA A 122 10.71 6.81 -2.03
N TYR A 123 9.71 6.62 -1.16
CA TYR A 123 8.34 6.31 -1.55
C TYR A 123 7.79 7.38 -2.51
N TYR A 124 7.68 8.62 -2.06
CA TYR A 124 7.13 9.70 -2.89
C TYR A 124 7.99 9.98 -4.13
N GLY A 125 9.32 9.89 -4.01
CA GLY A 125 10.24 10.14 -5.12
C GLY A 125 10.19 9.10 -6.23
N ASN A 126 9.73 7.89 -5.95
CA ASN A 126 9.58 6.82 -6.94
C ASN A 126 8.12 6.60 -7.36
N ALA A 127 7.15 7.14 -6.62
CA ALA A 127 5.75 6.89 -6.85
C ALA A 127 5.30 7.42 -8.22
N THR A 128 4.46 6.63 -8.86
CA THR A 128 3.61 7.00 -10.00
C THR A 128 2.17 6.78 -9.58
N ILE A 129 1.22 7.07 -10.46
CA ILE A 129 -0.20 6.85 -10.20
C ILE A 129 -0.55 5.44 -9.72
N PHE A 130 0.27 4.43 -10.07
CA PHE A 130 0.07 3.05 -9.64
C PHE A 130 0.65 2.73 -8.25
N HIS A 131 1.46 3.63 -7.70
CA HIS A 131 2.25 3.37 -6.49
C HIS A 131 1.71 4.09 -5.26
N LEU A 132 0.98 5.21 -5.45
CA LEU A 132 0.43 5.98 -4.34
C LEU A 132 -0.71 5.21 -3.66
N THR A 133 -0.84 5.38 -2.36
CA THR A 133 -1.91 4.79 -1.52
C THR A 133 -2.11 3.28 -1.68
N GLN A 134 -1.07 2.56 -2.11
CA GLN A 134 -1.09 1.09 -2.19
C GLN A 134 -0.83 0.45 -0.82
N LEU A 135 -1.47 -0.68 -0.60
CA LEU A 135 -1.40 -1.39 0.69
C LEU A 135 0.03 -1.78 1.05
N GLU A 136 0.83 -2.21 0.08
CA GLU A 136 2.23 -2.61 0.26
C GLU A 136 3.12 -1.47 0.78
N ALA A 137 2.77 -0.23 0.44
CA ALA A 137 3.41 0.94 1.03
C ALA A 137 2.90 1.18 2.44
N LEU A 138 1.59 1.26 2.60
CA LEU A 138 0.95 1.62 3.88
C LEU A 138 1.29 0.64 5.01
N ILE A 139 1.45 -0.63 4.70
CA ILE A 139 1.74 -1.67 5.69
C ILE A 139 3.14 -1.53 6.34
N ASN A 140 4.04 -0.75 5.74
CA ASN A 140 5.37 -0.51 6.31
C ASN A 140 5.30 0.11 7.71
N PHE A 141 4.33 0.97 7.97
CA PHE A 141 4.20 1.60 9.27
C PHE A 141 3.83 0.60 10.39
N PRO A 142 2.72 -0.18 10.32
CA PRO A 142 2.43 -1.16 11.36
C PRO A 142 3.48 -2.27 11.46
N LEU A 143 4.10 -2.71 10.35
CA LEU A 143 5.20 -3.68 10.41
C LEU A 143 6.43 -3.11 11.15
N PHE A 144 6.78 -1.85 10.91
CA PHE A 144 7.85 -1.19 11.66
C PHE A 144 7.53 -1.10 13.15
N LEU A 145 6.30 -0.76 13.52
CA LEU A 145 5.87 -0.74 14.92
C LEU A 145 5.99 -2.12 15.58
N ILE A 146 5.63 -3.19 14.89
CA ILE A 146 5.79 -4.57 15.38
C ILE A 146 7.28 -4.84 15.65
N VAL A 147 8.15 -4.56 14.68
CA VAL A 147 9.61 -4.74 14.82
C VAL A 147 10.15 -3.96 16.02
N TRP A 148 9.80 -2.68 16.13
CA TRP A 148 10.25 -1.82 17.22
C TRP A 148 9.75 -2.29 18.58
N LEU A 149 8.47 -2.67 18.69
CA LEU A 149 7.89 -3.15 19.94
C LEU A 149 8.49 -4.49 20.38
N LEU A 150 8.74 -5.41 19.43
CA LEU A 150 9.43 -6.68 19.71
C LEU A 150 10.86 -6.44 20.22
N ASP A 151 11.61 -5.53 19.58
CA ASP A 151 12.96 -5.21 20.01
C ASP A 151 12.97 -4.49 21.37
N ARG A 152 12.02 -3.59 21.60
CA ARG A 152 11.86 -2.94 22.91
C ARG A 152 11.50 -3.97 23.99
N ALA A 153 10.58 -4.89 23.72
CA ALA A 153 10.20 -5.95 24.66
C ALA A 153 11.38 -6.88 24.98
N TYR A 154 12.27 -7.13 24.02
CA TYR A 154 13.49 -7.90 24.24
C TYR A 154 14.49 -7.17 25.16
N LYS A 155 14.58 -5.83 25.06
CA LYS A 155 15.52 -5.00 25.83
C LYS A 155 15.01 -4.60 27.21
N THR A 156 13.70 -4.56 27.43
CA THR A 156 13.08 -4.07 28.67
C THR A 156 12.04 -5.02 29.20
N GLU A 157 12.00 -5.21 30.53
CA GLU A 157 11.00 -6.09 31.16
C GLU A 157 9.75 -5.34 31.65
N SER A 158 9.70 -4.02 31.52
CA SER A 158 8.55 -3.23 31.99
C SER A 158 7.42 -3.17 30.96
N GLY A 159 6.18 -3.30 31.42
CA GLY A 159 5.00 -3.13 30.57
C GLY A 159 4.80 -4.21 29.50
N LEU A 160 5.40 -5.39 29.66
CA LEU A 160 5.37 -6.47 28.66
C LEU A 160 3.97 -6.88 28.24
N PHE A 161 3.03 -6.99 29.18
CA PHE A 161 1.65 -7.38 28.86
C PHE A 161 1.03 -6.43 27.83
N VAL A 162 1.08 -5.11 28.08
CA VAL A 162 0.52 -4.10 27.18
C VAL A 162 1.29 -4.09 25.84
N THR A 163 2.62 -4.24 25.88
CA THR A 163 3.44 -4.28 24.67
C THR A 163 3.03 -5.44 23.76
N TYR A 164 2.91 -6.67 24.29
CA TYR A 164 2.50 -7.83 23.46
C TYR A 164 1.04 -7.78 23.04
N LEU A 165 0.17 -7.20 23.87
CA LEU A 165 -1.23 -6.96 23.49
C LEU A 165 -1.29 -6.01 22.29
N VAL A 166 -0.54 -4.91 22.30
CA VAL A 166 -0.47 -3.96 21.16
C VAL A 166 0.15 -4.63 19.93
N ILE A 167 1.22 -5.44 20.09
CA ILE A 167 1.77 -6.23 18.98
C ILE A 167 0.70 -7.14 18.38
N GLY A 168 -0.07 -7.83 19.22
CA GLY A 168 -1.17 -8.69 18.76
C GLY A 168 -2.23 -7.93 17.95
N VAL A 169 -2.67 -6.75 18.43
CA VAL A 169 -3.59 -5.87 17.70
C VAL A 169 -3.01 -5.47 16.34
N LEU A 170 -1.75 -5.04 16.30
CA LEU A 170 -1.08 -4.66 15.04
C LEU A 170 -0.98 -5.84 14.08
N ILE A 171 -0.67 -7.04 14.56
CA ILE A 171 -0.64 -8.26 13.75
C ILE A 171 -2.04 -8.52 13.15
N GLY A 172 -3.09 -8.44 13.95
CA GLY A 172 -4.46 -8.60 13.46
C GLY A 172 -4.81 -7.58 12.37
N ILE A 173 -4.44 -6.31 12.55
CA ILE A 173 -4.64 -5.25 11.55
C ILE A 173 -3.86 -5.58 10.25
N VAL A 174 -2.60 -6.01 10.36
CA VAL A 174 -1.78 -6.38 9.20
C VAL A 174 -2.41 -7.53 8.42
N LEU A 175 -2.86 -8.59 9.11
CA LEU A 175 -3.45 -9.77 8.46
C LEU A 175 -4.85 -9.51 7.90
N LEU A 176 -5.65 -8.64 8.53
CA LEU A 176 -6.91 -8.15 7.97
C LEU A 176 -6.70 -7.17 6.81
N SER A 177 -5.50 -6.62 6.65
CA SER A 177 -5.16 -5.81 5.49
C SER A 177 -4.72 -6.68 4.30
N LYS A 178 -3.88 -7.70 4.51
CA LYS A 178 -3.49 -8.67 3.49
C LYS A 178 -2.88 -9.92 4.15
N LEU A 179 -3.57 -11.05 4.03
CA LEU A 179 -3.17 -12.31 4.67
C LEU A 179 -1.81 -12.83 4.18
N VAL A 180 -1.42 -12.49 2.94
CA VAL A 180 -0.14 -12.88 2.34
C VAL A 180 1.08 -12.38 3.13
N PHE A 181 0.92 -11.42 4.05
CA PHE A 181 2.00 -10.95 4.92
C PHE A 181 2.24 -11.86 6.15
N SER A 182 1.42 -12.91 6.34
CA SER A 182 1.58 -13.85 7.46
C SER A 182 2.98 -14.46 7.59
N PRO A 183 3.74 -14.81 6.51
CA PRO A 183 5.10 -15.29 6.67
C PRO A 183 6.04 -14.26 7.31
N ILE A 184 5.90 -12.97 7.00
CA ILE A 184 6.72 -11.90 7.62
C ILE A 184 6.48 -11.89 9.12
N ILE A 185 5.21 -11.88 9.55
CA ILE A 185 4.82 -11.90 10.97
C ILE A 185 5.34 -13.15 11.65
N PHE A 186 5.20 -14.32 11.01
CA PHE A 186 5.70 -15.58 11.55
C PHE A 186 7.21 -15.51 11.83
N PHE A 187 8.02 -15.03 10.88
CA PHE A 187 9.46 -14.92 11.05
C PHE A 187 9.85 -13.83 12.08
N PHE A 188 9.10 -12.75 12.21
CA PHE A 188 9.31 -11.79 13.29
C PHE A 188 9.17 -12.45 14.67
N LEU A 189 8.07 -13.17 14.87
CA LEU A 189 7.81 -13.86 16.14
C LEU A 189 8.84 -14.99 16.38
N LEU A 190 9.16 -15.77 15.36
CA LEU A 190 10.13 -16.84 15.46
C LEU A 190 11.52 -16.33 15.89
N ILE A 191 12.03 -15.28 15.24
CA ILE A 191 13.31 -14.68 15.60
C ILE A 191 13.25 -14.12 17.03
N HIS A 192 12.18 -13.38 17.35
CA HIS A 192 12.01 -12.82 18.67
C HIS A 192 12.02 -13.89 19.77
N PHE A 193 11.28 -15.00 19.58
CA PHE A 193 11.24 -16.09 20.55
C PHE A 193 12.57 -16.82 20.66
N ILE A 194 13.30 -17.05 19.55
CA ILE A 194 14.65 -17.62 19.58
C ILE A 194 15.61 -16.74 20.41
N PHE A 195 15.57 -15.42 20.24
CA PHE A 195 16.38 -14.51 21.03
C PHE A 195 15.99 -14.54 22.51
N THR A 196 14.70 -14.58 22.82
CA THR A 196 14.18 -14.57 24.21
C THR A 196 14.50 -15.89 24.91
N LEU A 197 14.43 -17.06 24.24
CA LEU A 197 14.76 -18.37 24.78
C LEU A 197 16.22 -18.49 25.26
N LYS A 198 17.11 -17.61 24.80
CA LYS A 198 18.51 -17.58 25.31
C LYS A 198 18.61 -17.11 26.76
N SER A 199 17.61 -16.41 27.28
CA SER A 199 17.62 -15.80 28.61
C SER A 199 16.39 -16.09 29.47
N LYS A 200 15.32 -16.61 28.90
CA LYS A 200 14.03 -16.87 29.58
C LYS A 200 13.57 -18.31 29.26
N ASP A 201 12.85 -18.89 30.20
CA ASP A 201 12.23 -20.20 30.02
C ASP A 201 10.96 -20.14 29.15
N ILE A 202 10.51 -21.30 28.70
CA ILE A 202 9.34 -21.45 27.84
C ILE A 202 8.04 -21.01 28.52
N LYS A 203 7.93 -21.23 29.86
CA LYS A 203 6.77 -20.84 30.66
C LYS A 203 6.64 -19.32 30.71
N TYR A 204 7.75 -18.62 30.86
CA TYR A 204 7.78 -17.16 30.82
C TYR A 204 7.30 -16.65 29.45
N ILE A 205 7.83 -17.21 28.35
CA ILE A 205 7.43 -16.81 27.00
C ILE A 205 5.93 -17.03 26.82
N PHE A 206 5.42 -18.19 27.20
CA PHE A 206 4.02 -18.52 27.05
C PHE A 206 3.11 -17.54 27.79
N VAL A 207 3.36 -17.31 29.09
CA VAL A 207 2.50 -16.50 29.96
C VAL A 207 2.65 -15.00 29.70
N LYS A 208 3.89 -14.51 29.49
CA LYS A 208 4.17 -13.08 29.43
C LYS A 208 4.18 -12.51 28.02
N GLN A 209 4.28 -13.36 26.98
CA GLN A 209 4.39 -12.92 25.59
C GLN A 209 3.25 -13.50 24.73
N ILE A 210 3.08 -14.82 24.65
CA ILE A 210 2.10 -15.44 23.75
C ILE A 210 0.67 -15.15 24.19
N ILE A 211 0.31 -15.30 25.45
CA ILE A 211 -1.07 -15.05 25.92
C ILE A 211 -1.51 -13.61 25.62
N PRO A 212 -0.80 -12.53 26.05
CA PRO A 212 -1.22 -11.17 25.74
C PRO A 212 -1.21 -10.86 24.23
N LEU A 213 -0.29 -11.45 23.47
CA LEU A 213 -0.26 -11.34 22.01
C LEU A 213 -1.52 -11.95 21.39
N CYS A 214 -1.91 -13.14 21.79
CA CYS A 214 -3.14 -13.79 21.32
C CYS A 214 -4.38 -12.98 21.70
N ILE A 215 -4.45 -12.46 22.92
CA ILE A 215 -5.57 -11.58 23.35
C ILE A 215 -5.64 -10.36 22.43
N GLY A 216 -4.51 -9.71 22.20
CA GLY A 216 -4.45 -8.55 21.30
C GLY A 216 -4.87 -8.89 19.87
N PHE A 217 -4.42 -10.02 19.34
CA PHE A 217 -4.77 -10.48 17.99
C PHE A 217 -6.27 -10.76 17.83
N VAL A 218 -6.90 -11.34 18.85
CA VAL A 218 -8.33 -11.64 18.82
C VAL A 218 -9.19 -10.38 18.74
N ILE A 219 -8.74 -9.22 19.23
CA ILE A 219 -9.55 -7.98 19.23
C ILE A 219 -9.97 -7.57 17.80
N PRO A 220 -9.07 -7.25 16.84
CA PRO A 220 -9.47 -6.87 15.49
C PRO A 220 -10.16 -8.02 14.74
N LEU A 221 -9.76 -9.26 15.00
CA LEU A 221 -10.40 -10.43 14.42
C LEU A 221 -11.86 -10.57 14.90
N SER A 222 -12.14 -10.39 16.19
CA SER A 222 -13.51 -10.44 16.73
C SER A 222 -14.39 -9.34 16.16
N VAL A 223 -13.84 -8.13 15.94
CA VAL A 223 -14.58 -7.04 15.29
C VAL A 223 -14.99 -7.46 13.88
N PHE A 224 -14.05 -8.02 13.12
CA PHE A 224 -14.31 -8.46 11.73
C PHE A 224 -15.26 -9.66 11.69
N LEU A 225 -15.10 -10.67 12.58
CA LEU A 225 -16.02 -11.80 12.68
C LEU A 225 -17.44 -11.34 13.05
N SER A 226 -17.57 -10.40 13.99
CA SER A 226 -18.87 -9.83 14.34
C SER A 226 -19.53 -9.16 13.13
N TYR A 227 -18.75 -8.42 12.32
CA TYR A 227 -19.24 -7.84 11.09
C TYR A 227 -19.74 -8.89 10.10
N ILE A 228 -18.99 -9.98 9.91
CA ILE A 228 -19.36 -11.11 9.03
C ILE A 228 -20.71 -11.70 9.44
N PHE A 229 -20.88 -12.05 10.73
CA PHE A 229 -22.11 -12.68 11.23
C PHE A 229 -23.30 -11.74 11.21
N ILE A 230 -23.11 -10.45 11.54
CA ILE A 230 -24.20 -9.46 11.51
C ILE A 230 -24.73 -9.30 10.08
N HIS A 231 -23.86 -9.29 9.10
CA HIS A 231 -24.22 -9.06 7.69
C HIS A 231 -24.47 -10.35 6.90
N GLN A 232 -24.27 -11.54 7.49
CA GLN A 232 -24.49 -12.85 6.86
C GLN A 232 -23.71 -13.02 5.56
N ILE A 233 -22.38 -12.75 5.61
CA ILE A 233 -21.48 -12.79 4.47
C ILE A 233 -20.42 -13.90 4.56
N GLU A 234 -20.66 -14.94 5.38
CA GLU A 234 -19.72 -16.03 5.66
C GLU A 234 -19.25 -16.71 4.37
N ASN A 235 -20.18 -16.99 3.46
CA ASN A 235 -19.87 -17.65 2.18
C ASN A 235 -18.95 -16.78 1.32
N LEU A 236 -19.21 -15.46 1.24
CA LEU A 236 -18.36 -14.52 0.49
C LEU A 236 -16.94 -14.47 1.07
N ILE A 237 -16.81 -14.56 2.39
CA ILE A 237 -15.50 -14.61 3.04
C ILE A 237 -14.73 -15.89 2.70
N VAL A 238 -15.43 -17.05 2.65
CA VAL A 238 -14.81 -18.30 2.18
C VAL A 238 -14.32 -18.17 0.74
N ASP A 239 -15.09 -17.52 -0.12
CA ASP A 239 -14.70 -17.29 -1.51
C ASP A 239 -13.46 -16.39 -1.61
N ILE A 240 -13.46 -15.26 -0.89
CA ILE A 240 -12.37 -14.27 -0.90
C ILE A 240 -11.06 -14.83 -0.36
N TYR A 241 -11.12 -15.60 0.74
CA TYR A 241 -9.91 -16.05 1.44
C TYR A 241 -9.38 -17.40 0.94
N PHE A 242 -10.24 -18.23 0.34
CA PHE A 242 -9.88 -19.61 -0.02
C PHE A 242 -10.14 -19.94 -1.50
N LYS A 243 -11.37 -19.78 -2.00
CA LYS A 243 -11.71 -20.28 -3.35
C LYS A 243 -11.05 -19.45 -4.46
N ILE A 244 -11.18 -18.13 -4.41
CA ILE A 244 -10.60 -17.26 -5.46
C ILE A 244 -9.06 -17.36 -5.47
N PRO A 245 -8.34 -17.23 -4.34
CA PRO A 245 -6.90 -17.41 -4.37
C PRO A 245 -6.47 -18.78 -4.91
N THR A 246 -7.22 -19.83 -4.58
CA THR A 246 -6.92 -21.19 -5.08
C THR A 246 -7.16 -21.30 -6.58
N SER A 247 -8.27 -20.75 -7.08
CA SER A 247 -8.58 -20.75 -8.52
C SER A 247 -7.57 -19.93 -9.33
N VAL A 248 -7.19 -18.75 -8.81
CA VAL A 248 -6.20 -17.87 -9.45
C VAL A 248 -4.81 -18.53 -9.50
N ILE A 249 -4.40 -19.23 -8.44
CA ILE A 249 -3.12 -19.98 -8.44
C ILE A 249 -3.14 -21.12 -9.45
N ALA A 250 -4.30 -21.74 -9.70
CA ALA A 250 -4.47 -22.82 -10.68
C ALA A 250 -4.45 -22.34 -12.15
N LEU A 251 -4.57 -21.04 -12.40
CA LEU A 251 -4.47 -20.46 -13.74
C LEU A 251 -3.01 -20.32 -14.17
N GLU A 252 -2.40 -21.41 -14.63
CA GLU A 252 -1.00 -21.42 -15.09
C GLU A 252 -0.75 -20.40 -16.22
N ASP A 253 -1.72 -20.15 -17.07
CA ASP A 253 -1.64 -19.22 -18.19
C ASP A 253 -1.53 -17.74 -17.76
N GLN A 254 -1.80 -17.42 -16.49
CA GLN A 254 -1.69 -16.05 -15.96
C GLN A 254 -0.32 -15.74 -15.32
N VAL A 255 0.57 -16.72 -15.26
CA VAL A 255 1.95 -16.48 -14.80
C VAL A 255 2.71 -15.70 -15.87
N ASP A 256 3.05 -14.45 -15.57
CA ASP A 256 3.74 -13.54 -16.50
C ASP A 256 5.17 -13.21 -16.00
N PRO A 257 6.17 -14.05 -16.35
CA PRO A 257 7.57 -13.82 -15.95
C PRO A 257 8.14 -12.50 -16.50
N ASP A 258 7.66 -12.04 -17.65
CA ASP A 258 8.11 -10.77 -18.24
C ASP A 258 7.63 -9.59 -17.40
N ARG A 259 6.45 -9.68 -16.80
CA ARG A 259 5.96 -8.71 -15.82
C ARG A 259 6.83 -8.67 -14.57
N LEU A 260 7.21 -9.84 -14.03
CA LEU A 260 8.15 -9.89 -12.91
C LEU A 260 9.47 -9.22 -13.27
N LEU A 261 10.04 -9.58 -14.43
CA LEU A 261 11.32 -9.04 -14.88
C LEU A 261 11.25 -7.52 -15.11
N SER A 262 10.17 -7.04 -15.73
CA SER A 262 9.96 -5.60 -15.97
C SER A 262 9.79 -4.83 -14.66
N SER A 263 9.01 -5.35 -13.72
CA SER A 263 8.81 -4.75 -12.40
C SER A 263 10.09 -4.75 -11.56
N LEU A 264 10.86 -5.82 -11.59
CA LEU A 264 12.15 -5.91 -10.92
C LEU A 264 13.18 -4.95 -11.55
N LYS A 265 13.26 -4.86 -12.88
CA LYS A 265 14.10 -3.89 -13.58
C LYS A 265 13.72 -2.45 -13.21
N TRP A 266 12.43 -2.16 -13.18
CA TRP A 266 11.93 -0.85 -12.75
C TRP A 266 12.37 -0.54 -11.31
N PHE A 267 12.14 -1.46 -10.38
CA PHE A 267 12.50 -1.31 -8.98
C PHE A 267 14.00 -1.10 -8.79
N ILE A 268 14.84 -1.95 -9.38
CA ILE A 268 16.30 -1.82 -9.31
C ILE A 268 16.74 -0.48 -9.89
N LYS A 269 16.25 -0.10 -11.06
CA LYS A 269 16.60 1.19 -11.70
C LYS A 269 16.24 2.39 -10.82
N LYS A 270 15.08 2.36 -10.14
CA LYS A 270 14.63 3.44 -9.28
C LYS A 270 15.37 3.49 -7.95
N MET A 271 15.73 2.34 -7.39
CA MET A 271 16.30 2.20 -6.06
C MET A 271 17.82 1.91 -6.06
N LEU A 272 18.50 1.91 -7.21
CA LEU A 272 19.86 1.39 -7.36
C LEU A 272 20.83 1.93 -6.31
N VAL A 273 20.89 3.24 -6.13
CA VAL A 273 21.82 3.89 -5.18
C VAL A 273 21.47 3.47 -3.75
N LEU A 274 20.18 3.44 -3.40
CA LEU A 274 19.74 3.01 -2.07
C LEU A 274 20.01 1.52 -1.85
N LEU A 275 19.85 0.68 -2.87
CA LEU A 275 20.17 -0.75 -2.79
C LEU A 275 21.67 -1.00 -2.56
N LEU A 276 22.53 -0.28 -3.28
CA LEU A 276 23.99 -0.38 -3.08
C LEU A 276 24.39 0.05 -1.67
N LEU A 277 23.83 1.15 -1.18
CA LEU A 277 24.04 1.61 0.20
C LEU A 277 23.45 0.62 1.21
N ALA A 278 22.30 0.02 0.93
CA ALA A 278 21.70 -0.99 1.81
C ALA A 278 22.55 -2.25 1.91
N VAL A 279 23.10 -2.74 0.80
CA VAL A 279 24.05 -3.86 0.81
C VAL A 279 25.25 -3.53 1.69
N LEU A 280 25.86 -2.33 1.53
CA LEU A 280 26.94 -1.89 2.40
C LEU A 280 26.50 -1.85 3.89
N GLY A 281 25.29 -1.31 4.15
CA GLY A 281 24.73 -1.20 5.51
C GLY A 281 24.56 -2.55 6.21
N VAL A 282 24.18 -3.61 5.48
CA VAL A 282 24.05 -4.96 6.04
C VAL A 282 25.38 -5.48 6.60
N PHE A 283 26.51 -5.19 5.95
CA PHE A 283 27.83 -5.60 6.45
C PHE A 283 28.33 -4.80 7.64
N LEU A 284 27.67 -3.69 7.99
CA LEU A 284 28.04 -2.78 9.07
C LEU A 284 27.23 -2.95 10.35
N ILE A 285 26.42 -4.00 10.43
CA ILE A 285 25.53 -4.30 11.57
C ILE A 285 26.32 -4.41 12.87
N THR A 286 25.87 -3.71 13.90
CA THR A 286 26.46 -3.77 15.23
C THR A 286 25.87 -4.91 16.06
N LYS A 287 26.70 -5.60 16.86
CA LYS A 287 26.23 -6.65 17.77
C LYS A 287 25.21 -6.14 18.80
N LYS A 288 25.31 -4.88 19.19
CA LYS A 288 24.43 -4.24 20.20
C LYS A 288 22.96 -4.23 19.75
N GLU A 289 22.71 -4.03 18.47
CA GLU A 289 21.36 -3.94 17.88
C GLU A 289 21.01 -5.19 17.06
N SER A 290 21.65 -6.34 17.37
CA SER A 290 21.52 -7.57 16.57
C SER A 290 20.08 -8.07 16.45
N HIS A 291 19.28 -7.96 17.51
CA HIS A 291 17.88 -8.37 17.49
C HIS A 291 17.05 -7.52 16.52
N PHE A 292 17.16 -6.17 16.63
CA PHE A 292 16.49 -5.24 15.70
C PHE A 292 16.87 -5.51 14.24
N PHE A 293 18.17 -5.61 13.97
CA PHE A 293 18.65 -5.86 12.61
C PHE A 293 18.21 -7.23 12.06
N SER A 294 18.16 -8.26 12.92
CA SER A 294 17.67 -9.59 12.51
C SER A 294 16.22 -9.55 12.05
N LEU A 295 15.36 -8.76 12.73
CA LEU A 295 13.97 -8.56 12.34
C LEU A 295 13.87 -7.79 11.00
N ILE A 296 14.67 -6.74 10.82
CA ILE A 296 14.70 -5.96 9.56
C ILE A 296 15.21 -6.82 8.39
N ILE A 297 16.24 -7.67 8.59
CA ILE A 297 16.72 -8.62 7.56
C ILE A 297 15.63 -9.61 7.20
N ALA A 298 14.98 -10.20 8.21
CA ALA A 298 13.88 -11.14 7.98
C ALA A 298 12.76 -10.48 7.17
N TRP A 299 12.40 -9.23 7.50
CA TRP A 299 11.44 -8.49 6.69
C TRP A 299 11.89 -8.35 5.23
N GLY A 300 13.12 -7.93 4.99
CA GLY A 300 13.65 -7.77 3.63
C GLY A 300 13.62 -9.08 2.84
N VAL A 301 14.14 -10.17 3.43
CA VAL A 301 14.23 -11.48 2.77
C VAL A 301 12.84 -12.10 2.59
N ILE A 302 12.06 -12.22 3.67
CA ILE A 302 10.74 -12.86 3.61
C ILE A 302 9.75 -12.01 2.81
N GLY A 303 9.80 -10.67 2.94
CA GLY A 303 9.01 -9.77 2.14
C GLY A 303 9.27 -9.91 0.64
N PHE A 304 10.54 -10.08 0.25
CA PHE A 304 10.88 -10.36 -1.16
C PHE A 304 10.33 -11.71 -1.60
N LEU A 305 10.46 -12.78 -0.79
CA LEU A 305 9.87 -14.10 -1.09
C LEU A 305 8.34 -14.03 -1.20
N VAL A 306 7.68 -13.27 -0.33
CA VAL A 306 6.22 -13.02 -0.40
C VAL A 306 5.83 -12.37 -1.72
N ILE A 307 6.62 -11.40 -2.22
CA ILE A 307 6.38 -10.80 -3.55
C ILE A 307 6.51 -11.87 -4.65
N LEU A 308 7.54 -12.71 -4.61
CA LEU A 308 7.73 -13.78 -5.61
C LEU A 308 6.62 -14.83 -5.59
N MET A 309 6.00 -15.09 -4.43
CA MET A 309 4.89 -16.04 -4.30
C MET A 309 3.59 -15.56 -4.97
N GLN A 310 3.44 -14.25 -5.22
CA GLN A 310 2.25 -13.66 -5.87
C GLN A 310 2.33 -13.80 -7.40
N LYS A 311 2.40 -15.02 -7.92
CA LYS A 311 2.74 -15.35 -9.32
C LYS A 311 1.87 -14.65 -10.39
N THR A 312 0.62 -14.37 -10.10
CA THR A 312 -0.34 -13.78 -11.06
C THR A 312 -0.37 -12.24 -11.03
N SER A 313 0.34 -11.61 -10.07
CA SER A 313 0.27 -10.17 -9.87
C SER A 313 1.62 -9.57 -9.49
N TRP A 314 2.64 -9.75 -10.32
CA TRP A 314 3.97 -9.17 -10.10
C TRP A 314 4.06 -7.69 -10.51
N TRP A 315 3.22 -6.85 -9.91
CA TRP A 315 3.24 -5.42 -10.17
C TRP A 315 4.37 -4.71 -9.42
N SER A 316 4.89 -3.64 -10.00
CA SER A 316 6.03 -2.89 -9.44
C SER A 316 5.76 -2.30 -8.05
N TYR A 317 4.51 -1.97 -7.72
CA TYR A 317 4.16 -1.43 -6.40
C TYR A 317 4.31 -2.47 -5.26
N HIS A 318 4.32 -3.77 -5.54
CA HIS A 318 4.56 -4.79 -4.50
C HIS A 318 5.93 -4.63 -3.84
N PHE A 319 6.94 -4.13 -4.56
CA PHE A 319 8.27 -3.88 -4.01
C PHE A 319 8.30 -2.76 -2.96
N GLN A 320 7.24 -1.96 -2.82
CA GLN A 320 7.11 -0.96 -1.75
C GLN A 320 7.11 -1.58 -0.35
N LEU A 321 6.74 -2.84 -0.22
CA LEU A 321 6.87 -3.62 1.00
C LEU A 321 8.30 -3.62 1.58
N LEU A 322 9.31 -3.39 0.74
CA LEU A 322 10.72 -3.44 1.10
C LEU A 322 11.33 -2.07 1.45
N TYR A 323 10.54 -0.99 1.44
CA TYR A 323 11.09 0.36 1.63
C TYR A 323 11.68 0.59 3.02
N VAL A 324 11.09 0.03 4.08
CA VAL A 324 11.68 0.13 5.44
C VAL A 324 12.99 -0.64 5.54
N PRO A 325 13.10 -1.94 5.18
CA PRO A 325 14.37 -2.65 5.23
C PRO A 325 15.47 -1.96 4.42
N ILE A 326 15.17 -1.58 3.17
CA ILE A 326 16.14 -0.90 2.31
C ILE A 326 16.52 0.45 2.89
N GLY A 327 15.55 1.25 3.33
CA GLY A 327 15.79 2.59 3.87
C GLY A 327 16.65 2.57 5.13
N VAL A 328 16.40 1.63 6.06
CA VAL A 328 17.21 1.47 7.28
C VAL A 328 18.65 1.13 6.93
N PHE A 329 18.88 0.11 6.09
CA PHE A 329 20.24 -0.28 5.72
C PHE A 329 20.93 0.74 4.83
N ALA A 330 20.22 1.41 3.92
CA ALA A 330 20.78 2.47 3.09
C ALA A 330 21.24 3.67 3.95
N ALA A 331 20.47 4.04 4.98
CA ALA A 331 20.86 5.08 5.91
C ALA A 331 22.11 4.71 6.69
N VAL A 332 22.23 3.44 7.17
CA VAL A 332 23.46 2.94 7.85
C VAL A 332 24.65 2.96 6.90
N GLY A 333 24.46 2.53 5.65
CA GLY A 333 25.53 2.53 4.64
C GLY A 333 26.01 3.94 4.30
N LEU A 334 25.07 4.89 4.12
CA LEU A 334 25.43 6.29 3.83
C LEU A 334 26.09 6.98 5.03
N ASP A 335 25.62 6.72 6.27
CA ASP A 335 26.27 7.23 7.47
C ASP A 335 27.76 6.82 7.54
N PHE A 336 28.04 5.56 7.23
CA PHE A 336 29.41 5.05 7.17
C PHE A 336 30.24 5.80 6.11
N VAL A 337 29.73 5.92 4.90
CA VAL A 337 30.45 6.61 3.79
C VAL A 337 30.72 8.07 4.15
N LEU A 338 29.70 8.78 4.62
CA LEU A 338 29.82 10.19 5.01
C LEU A 338 30.75 10.40 6.19
N TYR A 339 30.72 9.54 7.19
CA TYR A 339 31.60 9.61 8.33
C TYR A 339 33.07 9.56 7.90
N HIS A 340 33.46 8.57 7.10
CA HIS A 340 34.84 8.43 6.59
C HIS A 340 35.23 9.54 5.62
N PHE A 341 34.32 9.96 4.74
CA PHE A 341 34.54 11.06 3.83
C PHE A 341 34.84 12.37 4.59
N LEU A 342 34.02 12.70 5.58
CA LEU A 342 34.19 13.94 6.36
C LEU A 342 35.45 13.91 7.24
N GLN A 343 35.86 12.74 7.72
CA GLN A 343 37.15 12.60 8.45
C GLN A 343 38.33 12.86 7.52
N LYS A 344 38.25 12.45 6.26
CA LYS A 344 39.35 12.66 5.27
C LYS A 344 39.41 14.11 4.78
N VAL A 345 38.25 14.70 4.48
CA VAL A 345 38.17 16.08 3.96
C VAL A 345 38.40 17.13 5.01
N LYS A 346 38.07 16.85 6.28
CA LYS A 346 38.23 17.75 7.44
C LYS A 346 37.72 19.17 7.16
N PRO A 347 36.40 19.34 6.86
CA PRO A 347 35.85 20.65 6.50
C PRO A 347 36.14 21.68 7.58
N SER A 348 36.61 22.86 7.19
CA SER A 348 37.12 23.93 8.05
C SER A 348 36.05 24.59 8.92
N THR A 349 34.77 24.54 8.46
CA THR A 349 33.65 25.14 9.17
C THR A 349 32.42 24.22 9.22
N PRO A 350 31.56 24.39 10.26
CA PRO A 350 30.28 23.65 10.32
C PRO A 350 29.40 23.87 9.09
N LEU A 351 29.45 25.05 8.50
CA LEU A 351 28.67 25.39 7.30
C LEU A 351 29.10 24.53 6.11
N ILE A 352 30.41 24.42 5.86
CA ILE A 352 30.97 23.58 4.79
C ILE A 352 30.60 22.12 5.03
N LYS A 353 30.66 21.66 6.28
CA LYS A 353 30.25 20.31 6.64
C LYS A 353 28.77 20.05 6.30
N SER A 354 27.89 20.97 6.71
CA SER A 354 26.45 20.86 6.41
C SER A 354 26.16 20.90 4.92
N PHE A 355 26.84 21.77 4.18
CA PHE A 355 26.73 21.86 2.72
C PHE A 355 27.12 20.54 2.05
N LEU A 356 28.26 19.93 2.43
CA LEU A 356 28.70 18.64 1.89
C LEU A 356 27.68 17.52 2.19
N ILE A 357 27.12 17.47 3.41
CA ILE A 357 26.11 16.47 3.78
C ILE A 357 24.87 16.63 2.90
N VAL A 358 24.34 17.85 2.79
CA VAL A 358 23.14 18.14 1.98
C VAL A 358 23.41 17.78 0.52
N THR A 359 24.57 18.15 -0.02
CA THR A 359 24.94 17.83 -1.42
C THR A 359 24.98 16.32 -1.65
N ILE A 360 25.63 15.55 -0.78
CA ILE A 360 25.74 14.09 -0.93
C ILE A 360 24.37 13.43 -0.79
N VAL A 361 23.55 13.83 0.20
CA VAL A 361 22.18 13.33 0.35
C VAL A 361 21.35 13.67 -0.89
N SER A 362 21.45 14.89 -1.44
CA SER A 362 20.74 15.28 -2.66
C SER A 362 21.20 14.44 -3.87
N LEU A 363 22.47 14.09 -3.97
CA LEU A 363 22.97 13.20 -5.02
C LEU A 363 22.42 11.78 -4.90
N VAL A 364 22.31 11.26 -3.67
CA VAL A 364 21.69 9.94 -3.40
C VAL A 364 20.23 9.91 -3.89
N PHE A 365 19.50 11.00 -3.69
CA PHE A 365 18.07 11.11 -4.07
C PHE A 365 17.86 11.77 -5.45
N PHE A 366 18.93 11.99 -6.23
CA PHE A 366 18.84 12.70 -7.53
C PHE A 366 17.85 12.03 -8.50
N ASN A 367 17.88 10.69 -8.57
CA ASN A 367 16.95 9.95 -9.43
C ASN A 367 15.48 10.12 -9.02
N GLN A 368 15.22 10.13 -7.72
CA GLN A 368 13.90 10.35 -7.14
C GLN A 368 13.41 11.77 -7.41
N MET A 369 14.27 12.77 -7.18
CA MET A 369 13.97 14.18 -7.48
C MET A 369 13.68 14.41 -8.96
N ASN A 370 14.48 13.81 -9.86
CA ASN A 370 14.26 13.89 -11.30
C ASN A 370 12.93 13.20 -11.72
N THR A 371 12.57 12.12 -11.08
CA THR A 371 11.27 11.46 -11.32
C THR A 371 10.10 12.35 -10.90
N LEU A 372 10.17 12.94 -9.70
CA LEU A 372 9.18 13.91 -9.22
C LEU A 372 9.05 15.12 -10.14
N TRP A 373 10.19 15.70 -10.56
CA TRP A 373 10.22 16.84 -11.46
C TRP A 373 9.56 16.53 -12.80
N LYS A 374 9.88 15.39 -13.39
CA LYS A 374 9.26 14.94 -14.63
C LYS A 374 7.76 14.68 -14.46
N GLY A 375 7.35 14.07 -13.34
CA GLY A 375 5.96 13.85 -13.02
C GLY A 375 5.17 15.15 -12.89
N ALA A 376 5.67 16.10 -12.10
CA ALA A 376 5.04 17.40 -11.90
C ALA A 376 4.91 18.20 -13.22
N ASN A 377 5.94 18.19 -14.06
CA ASN A 377 5.92 18.89 -15.36
C ASN A 377 4.99 18.22 -16.38
N SER A 378 4.86 16.90 -16.35
CA SER A 378 3.98 16.18 -17.27
C SER A 378 2.50 16.32 -16.90
N GLN A 379 2.18 16.46 -15.63
CA GLN A 379 0.82 16.79 -15.18
C GLN A 379 0.34 18.15 -15.72
N ASN A 380 1.27 19.09 -15.90
CA ASN A 380 0.98 20.40 -16.47
C ASN A 380 0.91 20.42 -18.01
N ASN A 381 1.58 19.50 -18.70
CA ASN A 381 1.77 19.57 -20.17
C ASN A 381 1.09 18.48 -21.00
N THR A 382 0.65 17.38 -20.44
CA THR A 382 0.03 16.33 -21.23
C THR A 382 -1.04 15.56 -20.45
N ARG A 383 -2.26 15.60 -20.95
CA ARG A 383 -3.38 14.69 -20.65
C ARG A 383 -3.08 13.20 -20.96
N LYS A 384 -1.80 12.82 -21.12
CA LYS A 384 -1.36 11.49 -21.54
C LYS A 384 -0.79 10.61 -20.42
N TYR A 385 -1.23 10.77 -19.18
CA TYR A 385 -0.99 9.71 -18.21
C TYR A 385 -2.10 8.67 -18.34
N SER A 386 -1.68 7.43 -18.32
CA SER A 386 -2.41 6.21 -18.70
C SER A 386 -3.74 5.93 -18.00
N PHE A 387 -4.26 6.82 -17.16
CA PHE A 387 -5.59 6.74 -16.57
C PHE A 387 -6.47 7.98 -16.85
N ASP A 388 -5.96 8.99 -17.55
CA ASP A 388 -6.81 10.07 -18.05
C ASP A 388 -7.72 9.60 -19.20
N TYR A 389 -7.44 8.40 -19.78
CA TYR A 389 -8.36 7.78 -20.71
C TYR A 389 -9.75 7.54 -20.08
N ALA A 390 -9.82 7.25 -18.78
CA ALA A 390 -11.11 7.13 -18.09
C ALA A 390 -11.92 8.42 -18.12
N ARG A 391 -11.26 9.58 -18.14
CA ARG A 391 -11.92 10.89 -18.29
C ARG A 391 -12.41 11.09 -19.72
N ASP A 392 -11.59 10.74 -20.69
CA ASP A 392 -11.98 10.83 -22.12
C ASP A 392 -13.10 9.85 -22.43
N ASP A 393 -13.00 8.61 -21.93
CA ASP A 393 -14.03 7.59 -22.05
C ASP A 393 -15.36 7.97 -21.35
N ALA A 394 -15.31 8.74 -20.26
CA ALA A 394 -16.47 9.22 -19.54
C ALA A 394 -16.99 10.59 -20.03
N ALA A 395 -16.29 11.29 -20.91
CA ALA A 395 -16.57 12.69 -21.23
C ALA A 395 -18.00 12.95 -21.71
N LYS A 396 -18.57 12.08 -22.54
CA LYS A 396 -19.92 12.21 -23.06
C LYS A 396 -20.97 11.82 -22.03
N ILE A 397 -20.74 10.71 -21.29
CA ILE A 397 -21.72 10.25 -20.30
C ILE A 397 -21.87 11.26 -19.16
N ILE A 398 -20.79 11.91 -18.70
CA ILE A 398 -20.84 12.92 -17.65
C ILE A 398 -21.74 14.10 -18.02
N GLN A 399 -21.88 14.42 -19.33
CA GLN A 399 -22.71 15.53 -19.80
C GLN A 399 -24.19 15.21 -19.88
N VAL A 400 -24.55 13.94 -20.03
CA VAL A 400 -25.92 13.49 -20.31
C VAL A 400 -26.57 12.72 -19.17
N ILE A 401 -25.77 12.11 -18.29
CA ILE A 401 -26.25 11.31 -17.17
C ILE A 401 -26.98 12.20 -16.17
N LYS A 402 -28.13 11.77 -15.72
CA LYS A 402 -28.91 12.45 -14.68
C LYS A 402 -28.74 11.72 -13.35
N LYS A 403 -29.07 12.41 -12.28
CA LYS A 403 -28.93 11.87 -10.92
C LYS A 403 -29.74 10.58 -10.68
N GLU A 404 -30.86 10.46 -11.36
CA GLU A 404 -31.74 9.28 -11.30
C GLU A 404 -31.31 8.12 -12.19
N ASP A 405 -30.34 8.31 -13.09
CA ASP A 405 -29.83 7.26 -13.97
C ASP A 405 -28.89 6.34 -13.20
N SER A 406 -28.96 5.06 -13.53
CA SER A 406 -28.01 4.06 -13.03
C SER A 406 -26.96 3.72 -14.07
N ILE A 407 -25.74 3.46 -13.63
CA ILE A 407 -24.64 3.07 -14.49
C ILE A 407 -23.99 1.77 -14.02
N PHE A 408 -23.54 0.97 -14.98
CA PHE A 408 -22.67 -0.17 -14.71
C PHE A 408 -21.44 -0.11 -15.62
N ILE A 409 -20.26 -0.31 -15.04
CA ILE A 409 -19.00 -0.16 -15.73
C ILE A 409 -18.22 -1.48 -15.68
N CYS A 410 -18.21 -2.20 -16.81
CA CYS A 410 -17.25 -3.28 -17.07
C CYS A 410 -15.94 -2.66 -17.54
N GLY A 411 -15.11 -2.19 -16.61
CA GLY A 411 -13.88 -1.46 -16.91
C GLY A 411 -13.40 -0.60 -15.76
N ASN A 412 -12.74 0.54 -16.06
CA ASN A 412 -12.08 1.36 -15.06
C ASN A 412 -13.08 2.02 -14.08
N PRO A 413 -13.03 1.69 -12.77
CA PRO A 413 -13.94 2.23 -11.75
C PRO A 413 -13.82 3.74 -11.54
N ARG A 414 -12.75 4.39 -12.05
CA ARG A 414 -12.63 5.84 -12.02
C ARG A 414 -13.82 6.55 -12.70
N MET A 415 -14.46 5.91 -13.66
CA MET A 415 -15.65 6.47 -14.31
C MET A 415 -16.84 6.64 -13.35
N TYR A 416 -16.97 5.82 -12.30
CA TYR A 416 -17.94 6.05 -11.22
C TYR A 416 -17.63 7.33 -10.45
N VAL A 417 -16.35 7.54 -10.11
CA VAL A 417 -15.91 8.74 -9.40
C VAL A 417 -16.14 10.00 -10.24
N LEU A 418 -15.81 9.93 -11.55
CA LEU A 418 -15.95 11.06 -12.49
C LEU A 418 -17.41 11.42 -12.75
N SER A 419 -18.31 10.42 -12.86
CA SER A 419 -19.74 10.65 -13.07
C SER A 419 -20.50 10.96 -11.79
N SER A 420 -19.86 10.87 -10.62
CA SER A 420 -20.50 11.00 -9.30
C SER A 420 -21.66 10.01 -9.09
N HIS A 421 -21.58 8.84 -9.70
CA HIS A 421 -22.52 7.76 -9.53
C HIS A 421 -21.84 6.57 -8.84
N LEU A 422 -22.60 5.85 -8.02
CA LEU A 422 -22.15 4.61 -7.40
C LEU A 422 -22.78 3.42 -8.12
N PRO A 423 -22.11 2.26 -8.15
CA PRO A 423 -22.70 1.06 -8.72
C PRO A 423 -23.93 0.62 -7.92
N GLU A 424 -24.99 0.24 -8.64
CA GLU A 424 -26.21 -0.33 -8.05
C GLU A 424 -26.17 -1.86 -8.02
N LEU A 425 -25.37 -2.46 -8.91
CA LEU A 425 -25.12 -3.90 -8.93
C LEU A 425 -24.02 -4.28 -7.94
N SER A 426 -24.16 -5.43 -7.33
CA SER A 426 -23.14 -6.01 -6.45
C SER A 426 -21.91 -6.51 -7.23
N THR A 427 -22.07 -6.70 -8.53
CA THR A 427 -21.01 -7.14 -9.44
C THR A 427 -19.97 -6.04 -9.63
N ASN A 428 -18.69 -6.42 -9.53
CA ASN A 428 -17.56 -5.54 -9.74
C ASN A 428 -16.98 -5.73 -11.15
N GLY A 429 -17.29 -4.81 -12.05
CA GLY A 429 -16.86 -4.86 -13.45
C GLY A 429 -15.36 -4.65 -13.69
N TRP A 430 -14.57 -4.33 -12.65
CA TRP A 430 -13.12 -4.19 -12.73
C TRP A 430 -12.35 -5.51 -12.58
N ILE A 431 -12.99 -6.53 -11.97
CA ILE A 431 -12.34 -7.79 -11.59
C ILE A 431 -13.06 -9.03 -12.16
N LEU A 432 -13.81 -8.88 -13.23
CA LEU A 432 -14.63 -9.97 -13.82
C LEU A 432 -13.79 -11.20 -14.19
N GLU A 433 -12.53 -11.03 -14.57
CA GLU A 433 -11.62 -12.13 -14.90
C GLU A 433 -11.34 -13.10 -13.73
N TYR A 434 -11.60 -12.67 -12.50
CA TYR A 434 -11.40 -13.48 -11.28
C TYR A 434 -12.70 -14.09 -10.75
N TYR A 435 -13.83 -13.90 -11.44
CA TYR A 435 -15.13 -14.41 -11.02
C TYR A 435 -15.18 -15.94 -11.13
N LEU A 436 -15.71 -16.57 -10.09
CA LEU A 436 -16.09 -17.98 -10.10
C LEU A 436 -17.35 -18.19 -10.95
N ASP A 437 -17.54 -19.40 -11.47
CA ASP A 437 -18.64 -19.67 -12.42
C ASP A 437 -20.02 -19.27 -11.86
N TYR A 438 -20.31 -19.59 -10.58
CA TYR A 438 -21.59 -19.20 -9.98
C TYR A 438 -21.79 -17.68 -9.87
N GLN A 439 -20.72 -16.90 -9.75
CA GLN A 439 -20.81 -15.43 -9.71
C GLN A 439 -21.22 -14.83 -11.05
N TRP A 440 -20.94 -15.53 -12.15
CA TRP A 440 -21.46 -15.15 -13.45
C TRP A 440 -22.97 -15.38 -13.57
N ASP A 441 -23.50 -16.45 -12.96
CA ASP A 441 -24.94 -16.69 -12.87
C ASP A 441 -25.64 -15.64 -11.98
N GLU A 442 -25.01 -15.27 -10.86
CA GLU A 442 -25.49 -14.20 -9.98
C GLU A 442 -25.51 -12.86 -10.73
N PHE A 443 -24.45 -12.52 -11.46
CA PHE A 443 -24.38 -11.32 -12.28
C PHE A 443 -25.50 -11.30 -13.34
N TYR A 444 -25.74 -12.40 -14.05
CA TYR A 444 -26.84 -12.50 -15.01
C TYR A 444 -28.19 -12.22 -14.34
N ASN A 445 -28.45 -12.84 -13.21
CA ASN A 445 -29.73 -12.69 -12.50
C ASN A 445 -29.90 -11.26 -11.96
N GLU A 446 -28.86 -10.67 -11.40
CA GLU A 446 -28.89 -9.30 -10.90
C GLU A 446 -29.09 -8.30 -12.04
N PHE A 447 -28.33 -8.43 -13.13
CA PHE A 447 -28.44 -7.58 -14.32
C PHE A 447 -29.84 -7.65 -14.96
N LYS A 448 -30.41 -8.83 -15.04
CA LYS A 448 -31.76 -9.04 -15.55
C LYS A 448 -32.85 -8.36 -14.68
N ASN A 449 -32.67 -8.40 -13.36
CA ASN A 449 -33.64 -7.86 -12.41
C ASN A 449 -33.47 -6.34 -12.18
N LYS A 450 -32.25 -5.81 -12.34
CA LYS A 450 -31.89 -4.40 -12.12
C LYS A 450 -31.03 -3.89 -13.29
N PRO A 451 -31.57 -3.86 -14.52
CA PRO A 451 -30.80 -3.42 -15.68
C PRO A 451 -30.44 -1.93 -15.56
N PRO A 452 -29.15 -1.55 -15.62
CA PRO A 452 -28.73 -0.16 -15.52
C PRO A 452 -29.20 0.69 -16.72
N THR A 453 -29.35 2.00 -16.52
CA THR A 453 -29.70 2.93 -17.62
C THR A 453 -28.58 3.00 -18.66
N TYR A 454 -27.33 3.04 -18.19
CA TYR A 454 -26.15 3.05 -19.04
C TYR A 454 -25.17 1.95 -18.65
N LEU A 455 -24.58 1.33 -19.66
CA LEU A 455 -23.61 0.26 -19.55
C LEU A 455 -22.33 0.66 -20.29
N PHE A 456 -21.18 0.56 -19.64
CA PHE A 456 -19.87 0.63 -20.29
C PHE A 456 -19.25 -0.76 -20.38
N VAL A 457 -18.75 -1.12 -21.56
CA VAL A 457 -17.98 -2.36 -21.76
C VAL A 457 -16.64 -2.00 -22.38
N LYS A 458 -15.56 -2.26 -21.63
CA LYS A 458 -14.17 -2.10 -22.07
C LYS A 458 -13.88 -3.06 -23.23
N ASN A 459 -13.02 -2.64 -24.15
CA ASN A 459 -12.50 -3.52 -25.21
C ASN A 459 -11.96 -4.82 -24.59
N ASP A 460 -12.23 -5.95 -25.24
CA ASP A 460 -11.94 -7.33 -24.82
C ASP A 460 -12.83 -7.88 -23.69
N TYR A 461 -13.59 -7.05 -22.96
CA TYR A 461 -14.55 -7.53 -21.97
C TYR A 461 -15.83 -8.07 -22.60
N ASP A 462 -16.18 -7.63 -23.81
CA ASP A 462 -17.21 -8.24 -24.64
C ASP A 462 -16.94 -9.75 -24.83
N LYS A 463 -15.73 -10.09 -25.30
CA LYS A 463 -15.30 -11.49 -25.49
C LYS A 463 -15.24 -12.26 -24.18
N LEU A 464 -14.79 -11.63 -23.09
CA LEU A 464 -14.75 -12.24 -21.77
C LEU A 464 -16.17 -12.60 -21.31
N ILE A 465 -17.12 -11.64 -21.36
CA ILE A 465 -18.50 -11.85 -20.92
C ILE A 465 -19.17 -12.92 -21.78
N GLU A 466 -19.02 -12.86 -23.13
CA GLU A 466 -19.56 -13.84 -24.05
C GLU A 466 -18.99 -15.24 -23.76
N SER A 467 -17.68 -15.38 -23.56
CA SER A 467 -17.02 -16.67 -23.29
C SER A 467 -17.43 -17.28 -21.95
N LYS A 468 -17.67 -16.45 -20.93
CA LYS A 468 -18.01 -16.88 -19.57
C LYS A 468 -19.50 -17.08 -19.37
N HIS A 469 -20.35 -16.25 -20.03
CA HIS A 469 -21.80 -16.31 -19.87
C HIS A 469 -22.57 -15.78 -21.09
N VAL A 470 -22.75 -16.62 -22.11
CA VAL A 470 -23.41 -16.27 -23.40
C VAL A 470 -24.75 -15.59 -23.19
N LYS A 471 -25.63 -16.14 -22.32
CA LYS A 471 -26.96 -15.58 -22.06
C LYS A 471 -26.94 -14.15 -21.51
N LEU A 472 -25.92 -13.80 -20.72
CA LEU A 472 -25.73 -12.44 -20.20
C LEU A 472 -25.38 -11.50 -21.36
N TRP A 473 -24.45 -11.91 -22.23
CA TRP A 473 -24.07 -11.14 -23.39
C TRP A 473 -25.26 -10.92 -24.37
N GLU A 474 -26.00 -11.98 -24.65
CA GLU A 474 -27.22 -11.89 -25.49
C GLU A 474 -28.27 -10.95 -24.88
N LEU A 475 -28.47 -10.99 -23.55
CA LEU A 475 -29.38 -10.08 -22.85
C LEU A 475 -28.93 -8.63 -22.98
N MET A 476 -27.61 -8.35 -22.78
CA MET A 476 -27.03 -7.01 -22.94
C MET A 476 -27.25 -6.50 -24.37
N MET A 477 -26.93 -7.31 -25.39
CA MET A 477 -27.06 -6.89 -26.78
C MET A 477 -28.52 -6.75 -27.24
N LYS A 478 -29.47 -7.42 -26.59
CA LYS A 478 -30.89 -7.30 -26.86
C LYS A 478 -31.53 -6.06 -26.24
N GLU A 479 -31.13 -5.71 -24.99
CA GLU A 479 -31.81 -4.65 -24.25
C GLU A 479 -31.11 -3.28 -24.36
N TYR A 480 -29.93 -3.22 -24.98
CA TYR A 480 -29.14 -2.01 -25.10
C TYR A 480 -28.75 -1.70 -26.53
N SER A 481 -28.75 -0.40 -26.86
CA SER A 481 -28.19 0.11 -28.12
C SER A 481 -26.89 0.85 -27.86
N GLU A 482 -25.95 0.81 -28.81
CA GLU A 482 -24.71 1.57 -28.73
C GLU A 482 -25.03 3.06 -28.66
N PHE A 483 -24.56 3.71 -27.61
CA PHE A 483 -24.76 5.13 -27.33
C PHE A 483 -23.53 5.96 -27.74
N ASP A 484 -22.34 5.42 -27.50
CA ASP A 484 -21.06 6.09 -27.79
C ASP A 484 -19.94 5.07 -27.94
N SER A 485 -18.99 5.32 -28.84
CA SER A 485 -17.80 4.50 -29.03
C SER A 485 -16.58 5.35 -28.70
N VAL A 486 -15.77 4.89 -27.77
CA VAL A 486 -14.57 5.58 -27.28
C VAL A 486 -13.34 4.69 -27.49
N GLU A 487 -12.13 5.24 -27.26
CA GLU A 487 -10.88 4.52 -27.53
C GLU A 487 -10.77 3.18 -26.78
N ASN A 488 -11.23 3.12 -25.52
CA ASN A 488 -11.04 1.95 -24.66
C ASN A 488 -12.29 1.11 -24.46
N GLY A 489 -13.41 1.40 -25.13
CA GLY A 489 -14.65 0.65 -24.98
C GLY A 489 -15.85 1.31 -25.61
N LYS A 490 -17.02 0.81 -25.23
CA LYS A 490 -18.29 1.31 -25.74
C LYS A 490 -19.28 1.58 -24.62
N TRP A 491 -19.98 2.69 -24.75
CA TRP A 491 -21.15 3.00 -23.95
C TRP A 491 -22.41 2.51 -24.65
N TYR A 492 -23.27 1.90 -23.89
CA TYR A 492 -24.58 1.44 -24.32
C TYR A 492 -25.64 2.11 -23.46
N LYS A 493 -26.80 2.40 -24.07
CA LYS A 493 -27.99 2.92 -23.40
C LYS A 493 -29.12 1.92 -23.53
N ARG A 494 -29.85 1.71 -22.45
CA ARG A 494 -31.02 0.84 -22.44
C ARG A 494 -32.08 1.37 -23.40
N ILE A 495 -32.64 0.47 -24.20
CA ILE A 495 -33.69 0.75 -25.20
C ILE A 495 -35.03 1.02 -24.52
#